data_a0c2e0552c00ed21e80f7393e9a1ca0c
#
_entry.id   a0c2e0552c00ed21e80f7393e9a1ca0c
#
_cell.length_a   1.000
_cell.length_b   1.000
_cell.length_c   1.000
_cell.angle_alpha   90.00
_cell.angle_beta   90.00
_cell.angle_gamma   90.00
#
_symmetry.space_group_name_H-M   'P 1'
#
loop_
_entity.id
_entity.type
_entity.pdbx_description
1 polymer ?
#
loop_
_entity_poly.entity_id
_entity_poly.type
_entity_poly.pdbx_seq_one_letter_code
_entity_poly.pdbx_strand_id
1 'polypeptide(L)'
;MSQSSTKNLGDLRVEIDSLDSEILELLNKRAAASLAVGAIKAGSSDQIFKPFREQEVLRGLINRNPGTLPSEHLEAIYREIISSSRRLQRPERVVYLGPEGTFSYFAGLQHMGRQADLLPKNNFEDIFVAVSKGEADLGIIPLENSLKGTVGQNVDLFMRYPVYIQAELFHSISHGLMTKGADISEIKTVYSHSKALEQCTGWLRANMPGAELVSVESTAKAAQMVAGSDETVAAVGHVKLANIFGLHVTAEAIEDLPDNWTRFLIIGPKPGQEGKRDKTSLLFTTPDRPGALVEVLSELSGHDINMTKLESRPALGEKWKYMFFVDLQGDLGADEHASLIEDLKARCLTFKILGSYPAGSQEGSKI
;
A
#
# COMPACT_ATOMS: atom_id res chain seq x y z
N MET A 1 34.14 3.05 45.67
CA MET A 1 33.90 1.73 45.02
C MET A 1 32.41 1.47 45.00
N SER A 2 31.75 1.81 43.95
CA SER A 2 30.31 1.58 43.76
C SER A 2 30.13 0.14 43.30
N GLN A 3 29.56 -0.72 44.16
CA GLN A 3 29.13 -2.06 43.77
C GLN A 3 27.98 -1.91 42.78
N SER A 4 28.23 -2.10 41.49
CA SER A 4 27.20 -2.36 40.49
C SER A 4 26.59 -3.72 40.85
N SER A 5 25.49 -3.73 41.55
CA SER A 5 24.66 -4.90 41.79
C SER A 5 24.20 -5.42 40.42
N THR A 6 24.78 -6.50 39.93
CA THR A 6 24.30 -7.22 38.74
C THR A 6 22.92 -7.77 39.06
N LYS A 7 21.87 -7.14 38.49
CA LYS A 7 20.48 -7.63 38.61
C LYS A 7 20.43 -9.07 38.15
N ASN A 8 19.79 -9.93 38.93
CA ASN A 8 19.55 -11.32 38.52
C ASN A 8 18.35 -11.40 37.56
N LEU A 9 18.17 -12.54 36.92
CA LEU A 9 17.09 -12.78 35.96
C LEU A 9 15.67 -12.54 36.56
N GLY A 10 15.50 -12.85 37.86
CA GLY A 10 14.25 -12.64 38.57
C GLY A 10 13.94 -11.14 38.75
N ASP A 11 14.96 -10.37 39.17
CA ASP A 11 14.82 -8.91 39.30
C ASP A 11 14.45 -8.22 37.98
N LEU A 12 15.07 -8.67 36.87
CA LEU A 12 14.77 -8.14 35.53
C LEU A 12 13.35 -8.46 35.06
N ARG A 13 12.84 -9.67 35.39
CA ARG A 13 11.45 -10.04 35.08
C ARG A 13 10.45 -9.17 35.85
N VAL A 14 10.67 -8.95 37.13
CA VAL A 14 9.82 -8.07 37.95
C VAL A 14 9.82 -6.63 37.40
N GLU A 15 10.99 -6.14 36.96
CA GLU A 15 11.09 -4.82 36.34
C GLU A 15 10.31 -4.74 35.02
N ILE A 16 10.39 -5.79 34.17
CA ILE A 16 9.60 -5.88 32.93
C ILE A 16 8.09 -5.90 33.24
N ASP A 17 7.64 -6.69 34.20
CA ASP A 17 6.22 -6.75 34.59
C ASP A 17 5.69 -5.39 35.08
N SER A 18 6.53 -4.62 35.80
CA SER A 18 6.20 -3.25 36.19
C SER A 18 6.07 -2.31 35.00
N LEU A 19 7.02 -2.37 34.04
CA LEU A 19 6.98 -1.57 32.82
C LEU A 19 5.78 -1.93 31.94
N ASP A 20 5.43 -3.21 31.84
CA ASP A 20 4.24 -3.66 31.09
C ASP A 20 2.96 -3.10 31.70
N SER A 21 2.89 -3.01 33.02
CA SER A 21 1.76 -2.40 33.71
C SER A 21 1.64 -0.90 33.42
N GLU A 22 2.75 -0.17 33.39
CA GLU A 22 2.79 1.25 33.03
C GLU A 22 2.42 1.45 31.53
N ILE A 23 2.93 0.62 30.64
CA ILE A 23 2.58 0.64 29.22
C ILE A 23 1.08 0.43 29.04
N LEU A 24 0.48 -0.56 29.72
CA LEU A 24 -0.95 -0.83 29.67
C LEU A 24 -1.79 0.38 30.12
N GLU A 25 -1.38 1.04 31.23
CA GLU A 25 -2.06 2.23 31.70
C GLU A 25 -1.98 3.39 30.69
N LEU A 26 -0.81 3.63 30.07
CA LEU A 26 -0.61 4.66 29.07
C LEU A 26 -1.39 4.37 27.78
N LEU A 27 -1.45 3.10 27.34
CA LEU A 27 -2.25 2.68 26.18
C LEU A 27 -3.75 2.92 26.44
N ASN A 28 -4.27 2.62 27.65
CA ASN A 28 -5.65 2.89 27.99
C ASN A 28 -5.96 4.39 28.04
N LYS A 29 -5.07 5.22 28.60
CA LYS A 29 -5.21 6.69 28.56
C LYS A 29 -5.26 7.22 27.13
N ARG A 30 -4.40 6.71 26.26
CA ARG A 30 -4.38 7.06 24.83
C ARG A 30 -5.65 6.61 24.11
N ALA A 31 -6.16 5.40 24.42
CA ALA A 31 -7.40 4.87 23.85
C ALA A 31 -8.60 5.76 24.26
N ALA A 32 -8.70 6.16 25.52
CA ALA A 32 -9.73 7.08 25.99
C ALA A 32 -9.69 8.43 25.26
N ALA A 33 -8.49 9.00 25.05
CA ALA A 33 -8.33 10.21 24.24
C ALA A 33 -8.79 10.01 22.79
N SER A 34 -8.51 8.83 22.19
CA SER A 34 -8.94 8.50 20.83
C SER A 34 -10.47 8.40 20.72
N LEU A 35 -11.13 7.81 21.71
CA LEU A 35 -12.60 7.77 21.81
C LEU A 35 -13.19 9.18 21.91
N ALA A 36 -12.60 10.06 22.72
CA ALA A 36 -13.05 11.44 22.85
C ALA A 36 -12.90 12.21 21.51
N VAL A 37 -11.81 12.01 20.77
CA VAL A 37 -11.65 12.56 19.41
C VAL A 37 -12.73 12.03 18.49
N GLY A 38 -13.03 10.73 18.52
CA GLY A 38 -14.10 10.11 17.75
C GLY A 38 -15.47 10.74 18.04
N ALA A 39 -15.79 10.98 19.30
CA ALA A 39 -17.05 11.64 19.72
C ALA A 39 -17.15 13.07 19.18
N ILE A 40 -16.07 13.85 19.19
CA ILE A 40 -16.04 15.22 18.62
C ILE A 40 -16.25 15.16 17.10
N LYS A 41 -15.64 14.19 16.40
CA LYS A 41 -15.73 14.04 14.96
C LYS A 41 -17.06 13.43 14.48
N ALA A 42 -17.80 12.75 15.33
CA ALA A 42 -19.07 12.11 14.97
C ALA A 42 -20.12 13.10 14.40
N GLY A 43 -20.01 14.39 14.72
CA GLY A 43 -20.82 15.47 14.18
C GLY A 43 -20.23 16.20 12.97
N SER A 44 -19.05 15.83 12.52
CA SER A 44 -18.35 16.46 11.41
C SER A 44 -18.18 15.53 10.22
N SER A 45 -17.96 16.09 9.03
CA SER A 45 -17.59 15.32 7.83
C SER A 45 -16.09 14.98 7.76
N ASP A 46 -15.37 15.09 8.87
CA ASP A 46 -13.94 14.89 8.97
C ASP A 46 -13.55 13.43 8.68
N GLN A 47 -12.52 13.28 7.85
CA GLN A 47 -11.92 11.97 7.56
C GLN A 47 -11.15 11.48 8.80
N ILE A 48 -11.27 10.17 9.08
CA ILE A 48 -10.52 9.53 10.17
C ILE A 48 -9.10 9.22 9.72
N PHE A 49 -8.95 8.69 8.51
CA PHE A 49 -7.65 8.44 7.90
C PHE A 49 -6.97 9.78 7.56
N LYS A 50 -5.90 10.08 8.27
CA LYS A 50 -5.08 11.28 8.09
C LYS A 50 -3.61 10.85 7.92
N PRO A 51 -3.20 10.41 6.73
CA PRO A 51 -1.89 9.81 6.48
C PRO A 51 -0.74 10.73 6.87
N PHE A 52 -0.89 12.03 6.65
CA PHE A 52 0.11 13.00 7.08
C PHE A 52 0.30 13.02 8.60
N ARG A 53 -0.81 13.07 9.37
CA ARG A 53 -0.73 13.09 10.83
C ARG A 53 -0.09 11.81 11.38
N GLU A 54 -0.39 10.67 10.78
CA GLU A 54 0.20 9.40 11.16
C GLU A 54 1.71 9.39 10.90
N GLN A 55 2.14 9.86 9.74
CA GLN A 55 3.57 10.02 9.41
C GLN A 55 4.28 11.02 10.34
N GLU A 56 3.64 12.15 10.65
CA GLU A 56 4.18 13.14 11.59
C GLU A 56 4.40 12.53 12.99
N VAL A 57 3.41 11.78 13.48
CA VAL A 57 3.53 11.08 14.77
C VAL A 57 4.69 10.09 14.74
N LEU A 58 4.79 9.24 13.71
CA LEU A 58 5.86 8.26 13.57
C LEU A 58 7.23 8.92 13.48
N ARG A 59 7.41 9.92 12.61
CA ARG A 59 8.67 10.68 12.49
C ARG A 59 9.06 11.36 13.81
N GLY A 60 8.08 11.95 14.49
CA GLY A 60 8.30 12.60 15.79
C GLY A 60 8.72 11.63 16.88
N LEU A 61 8.27 10.38 16.83
CA LEU A 61 8.68 9.32 17.77
C LEU A 61 10.09 8.80 17.44
N ILE A 62 10.37 8.53 16.17
CA ILE A 62 11.69 8.08 15.71
C ILE A 62 12.76 9.11 16.07
N ASN A 63 12.51 10.39 15.79
CA ASN A 63 13.47 11.47 16.07
C ASN A 63 13.73 11.66 17.59
N ARG A 64 12.80 11.26 18.45
CA ARG A 64 12.92 11.33 19.89
C ARG A 64 13.35 10.02 20.53
N ASN A 65 13.53 8.98 19.75
CA ASN A 65 13.96 7.68 20.26
C ASN A 65 15.47 7.66 20.54
N PRO A 66 15.93 7.75 21.79
CA PRO A 66 17.35 7.81 22.12
C PRO A 66 17.96 6.42 22.31
N GLY A 67 17.15 5.36 22.17
CA GLY A 67 17.39 4.17 22.92
C GLY A 67 17.70 2.90 22.14
N THR A 68 17.63 1.83 22.89
CA THR A 68 17.87 0.45 22.46
C THR A 68 16.80 -0.15 21.58
N LEU A 69 15.58 0.45 21.53
CA LEU A 69 14.52 -0.03 20.67
C LEU A 69 14.81 0.40 19.23
N PRO A 70 14.95 -0.56 18.27
CA PRO A 70 15.16 -0.22 16.86
C PRO A 70 13.97 0.60 16.30
N SER A 71 14.25 1.57 15.43
CA SER A 71 13.20 2.42 14.83
C SER A 71 12.14 1.62 14.08
N GLU A 72 12.53 0.55 13.40
CA GLU A 72 11.62 -0.36 12.71
C GLU A 72 10.63 -1.05 13.66
N HIS A 73 11.10 -1.47 14.85
CA HIS A 73 10.21 -2.04 15.87
C HIS A 73 9.26 -0.99 16.43
N LEU A 74 9.75 0.24 16.64
CA LEU A 74 8.93 1.35 17.10
C LEU A 74 7.83 1.68 16.09
N GLU A 75 8.14 1.71 14.80
CA GLU A 75 7.16 1.91 13.74
C GLU A 75 6.09 0.81 13.72
N ALA A 76 6.49 -0.45 13.81
CA ALA A 76 5.56 -1.58 13.83
C ALA A 76 4.59 -1.51 15.02
N ILE A 77 5.10 -1.22 16.22
CA ILE A 77 4.29 -1.06 17.43
C ILE A 77 3.30 0.10 17.27
N TYR A 78 3.78 1.27 16.86
CA TYR A 78 2.92 2.45 16.73
C TYR A 78 1.93 2.36 15.60
N ARG A 79 2.21 1.61 14.53
CA ARG A 79 1.25 1.31 13.46
C ARG A 79 0.02 0.58 14.03
N GLU A 80 0.20 -0.42 14.86
CA GLU A 80 -0.92 -1.12 15.51
C GLU A 80 -1.65 -0.24 16.53
N ILE A 81 -0.94 0.58 17.28
CA ILE A 81 -1.53 1.56 18.21
C ILE A 81 -2.40 2.58 17.44
N ILE A 82 -1.92 3.09 16.29
CA ILE A 82 -2.65 4.03 15.44
C ILE A 82 -3.87 3.34 14.81
N SER A 83 -3.70 2.13 14.29
CA SER A 83 -4.78 1.31 13.74
C SER A 83 -5.90 1.09 14.76
N SER A 84 -5.56 0.68 15.99
CA SER A 84 -6.51 0.56 17.09
C SER A 84 -7.21 1.88 17.41
N SER A 85 -6.46 3.00 17.41
CA SER A 85 -7.02 4.32 17.66
C SER A 85 -8.03 4.76 16.61
N ARG A 86 -7.79 4.45 15.32
CA ARG A 86 -8.75 4.71 14.23
C ARG A 86 -10.02 3.89 14.43
N ARG A 87 -9.89 2.59 14.69
CA ARG A 87 -11.04 1.73 14.94
C ARG A 87 -11.90 2.20 16.11
N LEU A 88 -11.27 2.67 17.20
CA LEU A 88 -11.99 3.24 18.35
C LEU A 88 -12.73 4.53 18.01
N GLN A 89 -12.23 5.34 17.08
CA GLN A 89 -12.96 6.53 16.61
C GLN A 89 -14.17 6.14 15.76
N ARG A 90 -13.95 5.30 14.74
CA ARG A 90 -14.96 4.69 13.86
C ARG A 90 -14.31 3.54 13.08
N PRO A 91 -14.95 2.37 12.97
CA PRO A 91 -14.49 1.33 12.04
C PRO A 91 -14.41 1.88 10.61
N GLU A 92 -13.27 1.68 9.95
CA GLU A 92 -13.05 2.09 8.55
C GLU A 92 -13.14 0.86 7.64
N ARG A 93 -14.02 0.91 6.66
CA ARG A 93 -14.16 -0.11 5.62
C ARG A 93 -13.18 0.20 4.50
N VAL A 94 -12.21 -0.67 4.32
CA VAL A 94 -11.15 -0.54 3.31
C VAL A 94 -11.28 -1.66 2.30
N VAL A 95 -11.61 -1.32 1.05
CA VAL A 95 -11.76 -2.30 -0.02
C VAL A 95 -10.46 -2.48 -0.81
N TYR A 96 -10.19 -3.72 -1.23
CA TYR A 96 -8.99 -4.07 -1.98
C TYR A 96 -9.28 -5.17 -3.01
N LEU A 97 -8.38 -5.40 -3.99
CA LEU A 97 -8.51 -6.50 -4.94
C LEU A 97 -8.22 -7.83 -4.23
N GLY A 98 -9.29 -8.61 -4.01
CA GLY A 98 -9.22 -9.91 -3.36
C GLY A 98 -8.62 -11.02 -4.22
N PRO A 99 -8.63 -12.23 -3.68
CA PRO A 99 -9.09 -12.62 -2.34
C PRO A 99 -8.13 -12.21 -1.21
N GLU A 100 -8.44 -12.58 0.03
CA GLU A 100 -7.52 -12.50 1.16
C GLU A 100 -6.21 -13.24 0.84
N GLY A 101 -5.06 -12.67 1.26
CA GLY A 101 -3.74 -13.22 0.96
C GLY A 101 -3.14 -12.76 -0.38
N THR A 102 -3.79 -11.87 -1.12
CA THR A 102 -3.15 -11.18 -2.26
C THR A 102 -2.13 -10.14 -1.80
N PHE A 103 -1.25 -9.67 -2.69
CA PHE A 103 -0.33 -8.56 -2.37
C PHE A 103 -1.08 -7.28 -1.99
N SER A 104 -2.26 -7.01 -2.57
CA SER A 104 -3.12 -5.90 -2.16
C SER A 104 -3.60 -6.04 -0.71
N TYR A 105 -3.93 -7.26 -0.27
CA TYR A 105 -4.28 -7.54 1.12
C TYR A 105 -3.11 -7.29 2.06
N PHE A 106 -1.91 -7.81 1.75
CA PHE A 106 -0.74 -7.61 2.60
C PHE A 106 -0.28 -6.16 2.64
N ALA A 107 -0.34 -5.45 1.52
CA ALA A 107 -0.11 -4.00 1.47
C ALA A 107 -1.11 -3.26 2.38
N GLY A 108 -2.39 -3.65 2.35
CA GLY A 108 -3.41 -3.13 3.26
C GLY A 108 -3.07 -3.37 4.73
N LEU A 109 -2.78 -4.60 5.12
CA LEU A 109 -2.39 -4.93 6.48
C LEU A 109 -1.16 -4.15 6.96
N GLN A 110 -0.16 -4.03 6.09
CA GLN A 110 1.09 -3.34 6.43
C GLN A 110 0.88 -1.85 6.72
N HIS A 111 -0.01 -1.18 5.98
CA HIS A 111 -0.19 0.27 6.09
C HIS A 111 -1.38 0.69 6.95
N MET A 112 -2.47 -0.09 6.90
CA MET A 112 -3.67 0.20 7.69
C MET A 112 -3.64 -0.43 9.08
N GLY A 113 -2.75 -1.42 9.31
CA GLY A 113 -2.71 -2.24 10.52
C GLY A 113 -3.86 -3.25 10.57
N ARG A 114 -3.84 -4.10 11.57
CA ARG A 114 -4.76 -5.25 11.68
C ARG A 114 -6.18 -4.90 12.13
N GLN A 115 -6.40 -3.66 12.60
CA GLN A 115 -7.70 -3.24 13.11
C GLN A 115 -8.59 -2.61 12.04
N ALA A 116 -8.10 -2.44 10.79
CA ALA A 116 -8.91 -2.02 9.65
C ALA A 116 -9.80 -3.16 9.14
N ASP A 117 -11.04 -2.84 8.76
CA ASP A 117 -11.95 -3.81 8.15
C ASP A 117 -11.61 -3.93 6.66
N LEU A 118 -10.71 -4.86 6.31
CA LEU A 118 -10.28 -5.13 4.93
C LEU A 118 -11.32 -6.01 4.23
N LEU A 119 -11.95 -5.49 3.17
CA LEU A 119 -13.04 -6.13 2.45
C LEU A 119 -12.63 -6.42 1.00
N PRO A 120 -12.56 -7.69 0.57
CA PRO A 120 -12.16 -8.04 -0.79
C PRO A 120 -13.21 -7.65 -1.83
N LYS A 121 -12.74 -7.20 -3.00
CA LYS A 121 -13.54 -6.98 -4.21
C LYS A 121 -13.01 -7.85 -5.35
N ASN A 122 -13.87 -8.17 -6.31
CA ASN A 122 -13.54 -9.09 -7.40
C ASN A 122 -12.71 -8.44 -8.52
N ASN A 123 -12.86 -7.13 -8.70
CA ASN A 123 -12.17 -6.36 -9.73
C ASN A 123 -11.90 -4.92 -9.25
N PHE A 124 -11.07 -4.20 -10.00
CA PHE A 124 -10.73 -2.82 -9.66
C PHE A 124 -11.92 -1.86 -9.75
N GLU A 125 -12.81 -2.04 -10.71
CA GLU A 125 -13.96 -1.17 -10.88
C GLU A 125 -14.89 -1.21 -9.65
N ASP A 126 -15.11 -2.39 -9.06
CA ASP A 126 -15.90 -2.54 -7.83
C ASP A 126 -15.28 -1.76 -6.65
N ILE A 127 -13.95 -1.61 -6.61
CA ILE A 127 -13.26 -0.79 -5.59
C ILE A 127 -13.62 0.69 -5.80
N PHE A 128 -13.47 1.19 -7.03
CA PHE A 128 -13.80 2.58 -7.36
C PHE A 128 -15.28 2.90 -7.12
N VAL A 129 -16.17 1.99 -7.50
CA VAL A 129 -17.62 2.11 -7.26
C VAL A 129 -17.93 2.19 -5.77
N ALA A 130 -17.39 1.27 -4.96
CA ALA A 130 -17.64 1.23 -3.53
C ALA A 130 -17.18 2.52 -2.84
N VAL A 131 -15.99 3.03 -3.19
CA VAL A 131 -15.46 4.27 -2.63
C VAL A 131 -16.26 5.48 -3.11
N SER A 132 -16.56 5.58 -4.40
CA SER A 132 -17.29 6.73 -4.97
C SER A 132 -18.71 6.86 -4.43
N LYS A 133 -19.37 5.74 -4.08
CA LYS A 133 -20.71 5.69 -3.49
C LYS A 133 -20.70 5.80 -1.95
N GLY A 134 -19.54 5.82 -1.30
CA GLY A 134 -19.43 5.83 0.16
C GLY A 134 -19.82 4.48 0.82
N GLU A 135 -19.88 3.39 0.03
CA GLU A 135 -20.04 2.03 0.54
C GLU A 135 -18.77 1.54 1.25
N ALA A 136 -17.62 2.10 0.88
CA ALA A 136 -16.34 1.97 1.55
C ALA A 136 -15.74 3.34 1.84
N ASP A 137 -14.98 3.43 2.93
CA ASP A 137 -14.31 4.67 3.32
C ASP A 137 -13.04 4.90 2.50
N LEU A 138 -12.31 3.81 2.20
CA LEU A 138 -11.06 3.82 1.43
C LEU A 138 -10.98 2.62 0.48
N GLY A 139 -10.15 2.75 -0.55
CA GLY A 139 -9.78 1.66 -1.46
C GLY A 139 -8.27 1.56 -1.62
N ILE A 140 -7.76 0.35 -1.79
CA ILE A 140 -6.34 0.08 -2.07
C ILE A 140 -6.23 -0.49 -3.47
N ILE A 141 -5.49 0.20 -4.34
CA ILE A 141 -5.28 -0.19 -5.73
C ILE A 141 -3.81 -0.16 -6.10
N PRO A 142 -3.27 -1.14 -6.86
CA PRO A 142 -1.94 -1.06 -7.42
C PRO A 142 -1.92 -0.03 -8.54
N LEU A 143 -0.93 0.86 -8.54
CA LEU A 143 -0.73 1.82 -9.64
C LEU A 143 0.38 1.35 -10.59
N GLU A 144 1.50 0.91 -10.03
CA GLU A 144 2.71 0.64 -10.79
C GLU A 144 3.53 -0.46 -10.13
N ASN A 145 4.12 -1.31 -10.96
CA ASN A 145 5.13 -2.28 -10.53
C ASN A 145 6.48 -1.93 -11.15
N SER A 146 7.56 -1.98 -10.37
CA SER A 146 8.91 -1.57 -10.79
C SER A 146 9.45 -2.33 -12.00
N LEU A 147 9.01 -3.58 -12.21
CA LEU A 147 9.46 -4.44 -13.31
C LEU A 147 8.49 -4.50 -14.47
N LYS A 148 7.19 -4.31 -14.24
CA LYS A 148 6.12 -4.50 -15.25
C LYS A 148 5.44 -3.19 -15.67
N GLY A 149 5.78 -2.07 -15.04
CA GLY A 149 5.19 -0.77 -15.34
C GLY A 149 3.80 -0.55 -14.74
N THR A 150 3.06 0.39 -15.28
CA THR A 150 1.79 0.87 -14.72
C THR A 150 0.63 -0.11 -14.94
N VAL A 151 -0.22 -0.22 -13.91
CA VAL A 151 -1.51 -0.92 -13.99
C VAL A 151 -2.54 0.03 -14.62
N GLY A 152 -2.49 0.11 -15.94
CA GLY A 152 -3.20 1.13 -16.70
C GLY A 152 -4.70 1.15 -16.52
N GLN A 153 -5.36 0.02 -16.25
CA GLN A 153 -6.79 -0.04 -15.97
C GLN A 153 -7.19 0.89 -14.81
N ASN A 154 -6.35 0.99 -13.77
CA ASN A 154 -6.64 1.85 -12.62
C ASN A 154 -6.55 3.34 -12.98
N VAL A 155 -5.64 3.71 -13.88
CA VAL A 155 -5.55 5.08 -14.39
C VAL A 155 -6.82 5.46 -15.16
N ASP A 156 -7.36 4.55 -15.97
CA ASP A 156 -8.59 4.76 -16.73
C ASP A 156 -9.81 4.95 -15.81
N LEU A 157 -9.87 4.22 -14.69
CA LEU A 157 -10.95 4.32 -13.71
C LEU A 157 -10.97 5.68 -13.00
N PHE A 158 -9.83 6.33 -12.81
CA PHE A 158 -9.80 7.69 -12.27
C PHE A 158 -10.54 8.71 -13.15
N MET A 159 -10.62 8.51 -14.46
CA MET A 159 -11.43 9.38 -15.34
C MET A 159 -12.92 9.20 -15.12
N ARG A 160 -13.33 7.96 -14.80
CA ARG A 160 -14.76 7.58 -14.73
C ARG A 160 -15.39 7.83 -13.37
N TYR A 161 -14.61 7.76 -12.29
CA TYR A 161 -15.11 7.83 -10.92
C TYR A 161 -14.55 9.02 -10.15
N PRO A 162 -15.40 9.71 -9.33
CA PRO A 162 -14.99 10.85 -8.50
C PRO A 162 -14.34 10.35 -7.21
N VAL A 163 -13.14 9.81 -7.32
CA VAL A 163 -12.31 9.41 -6.18
C VAL A 163 -10.98 10.14 -6.22
N TYR A 164 -10.34 10.25 -5.06
CA TYR A 164 -9.12 11.01 -4.85
C TYR A 164 -8.05 10.16 -4.18
N ILE A 165 -6.80 10.38 -4.55
CA ILE A 165 -5.63 9.76 -3.91
C ILE A 165 -5.41 10.43 -2.55
N GLN A 166 -5.36 9.62 -1.49
CA GLN A 166 -5.11 10.05 -0.11
C GLN A 166 -3.67 9.82 0.31
N ALA A 167 -3.07 8.73 -0.18
CA ALA A 167 -1.71 8.34 0.12
C ALA A 167 -1.18 7.39 -0.95
N GLU A 168 0.14 7.26 -1.01
CA GLU A 168 0.82 6.18 -1.72
C GLU A 168 1.61 5.31 -0.74
N LEU A 169 1.78 4.06 -1.12
CA LEU A 169 2.54 3.10 -0.35
C LEU A 169 3.30 2.18 -1.29
N PHE A 170 4.47 1.75 -0.86
CA PHE A 170 5.31 0.81 -1.58
C PHE A 170 5.33 -0.52 -0.83
N HIS A 171 5.12 -1.60 -1.56
CA HIS A 171 5.16 -2.95 -1.00
C HIS A 171 6.11 -3.81 -1.82
N SER A 172 7.06 -4.46 -1.15
CA SER A 172 7.97 -5.39 -1.80
C SER A 172 7.23 -6.64 -2.23
N ILE A 173 7.47 -7.08 -3.47
CA ILE A 173 6.87 -8.28 -4.04
C ILE A 173 7.93 -9.37 -4.00
N SER A 174 7.88 -10.21 -2.99
CA SER A 174 8.72 -11.37 -2.86
C SER A 174 7.89 -12.65 -2.83
N HIS A 175 8.40 -13.68 -3.44
CA HIS A 175 7.74 -14.97 -3.57
C HIS A 175 8.49 -16.05 -2.81
N GLY A 176 7.75 -16.92 -2.15
CA GLY A 176 8.28 -18.15 -1.56
C GLY A 176 7.58 -19.37 -2.12
N LEU A 177 8.24 -20.51 -2.02
CA LEU A 177 7.68 -21.81 -2.27
C LEU A 177 7.08 -22.35 -0.96
N MET A 178 5.84 -22.79 -1.00
CA MET A 178 5.11 -23.31 0.17
C MET A 178 4.56 -24.68 -0.12
N THR A 179 4.74 -25.60 0.85
CA THR A 179 4.30 -27.01 0.77
C THR A 179 3.60 -27.41 2.06
N LYS A 180 3.10 -28.64 2.13
CA LYS A 180 2.59 -29.26 3.37
C LYS A 180 3.69 -29.93 4.21
N GLY A 181 4.97 -29.71 3.89
CA GLY A 181 6.12 -30.27 4.60
C GLY A 181 6.98 -31.21 3.75
N ALA A 182 6.61 -31.39 2.47
CA ALA A 182 7.39 -32.22 1.54
C ALA A 182 8.75 -31.61 1.19
N ASP A 183 9.70 -32.48 0.86
CA ASP A 183 10.95 -32.07 0.24
C ASP A 183 10.71 -31.55 -1.19
N ILE A 184 11.52 -30.60 -1.65
CA ILE A 184 11.40 -30.02 -2.99
C ILE A 184 11.47 -31.10 -4.08
N SER A 185 12.25 -32.16 -3.87
CA SER A 185 12.43 -33.26 -4.81
C SER A 185 11.17 -34.13 -5.01
N GLU A 186 10.23 -34.07 -4.08
CA GLU A 186 8.97 -34.86 -4.11
C GLU A 186 7.84 -34.09 -4.82
N ILE A 187 8.02 -32.80 -5.07
CA ILE A 187 7.00 -31.95 -5.68
C ILE A 187 6.88 -32.21 -7.19
N LYS A 188 5.68 -32.54 -7.63
CA LYS A 188 5.33 -32.80 -9.02
C LYS A 188 4.61 -31.65 -9.71
N THR A 189 3.88 -30.82 -8.93
CA THR A 189 3.09 -29.71 -9.48
C THR A 189 3.23 -28.47 -8.62
N VAL A 190 3.44 -27.34 -9.28
CA VAL A 190 3.53 -26.02 -8.64
C VAL A 190 2.39 -25.14 -9.14
N TYR A 191 1.55 -24.69 -8.21
CA TYR A 191 0.44 -23.78 -8.47
C TYR A 191 0.82 -22.34 -8.16
N SER A 192 0.46 -21.40 -9.04
CA SER A 192 0.47 -19.97 -8.74
C SER A 192 -0.30 -19.16 -9.78
N HIS A 193 -0.39 -17.84 -9.57
CA HIS A 193 -0.81 -16.92 -10.61
C HIS A 193 0.25 -16.86 -11.72
N SER A 194 -0.18 -16.75 -12.98
CA SER A 194 0.73 -16.76 -14.15
C SER A 194 1.91 -15.80 -14.02
N LYS A 195 1.66 -14.56 -13.52
CA LYS A 195 2.72 -13.55 -13.32
C LYS A 195 3.75 -13.95 -12.28
N ALA A 196 3.34 -14.65 -11.21
CA ALA A 196 4.27 -15.11 -10.18
C ALA A 196 5.11 -16.30 -10.67
N LEU A 197 4.50 -17.24 -11.43
CA LEU A 197 5.25 -18.30 -12.10
C LEU A 197 6.29 -17.74 -13.08
N GLU A 198 5.92 -16.74 -13.88
CA GLU A 198 6.83 -16.05 -14.78
C GLU A 198 8.02 -15.42 -14.04
N GLN A 199 7.78 -14.79 -12.91
CA GLN A 199 8.81 -14.13 -12.08
C GLN A 199 9.75 -15.11 -11.38
N CYS A 200 9.37 -16.37 -11.23
CA CYS A 200 10.14 -17.42 -10.55
C CYS A 200 10.60 -18.53 -11.50
N THR A 201 10.46 -18.37 -12.80
CA THR A 201 10.68 -19.43 -13.79
C THR A 201 12.11 -19.96 -13.76
N GLY A 202 13.11 -19.11 -13.64
CA GLY A 202 14.52 -19.49 -13.58
C GLY A 202 14.82 -20.34 -12.34
N TRP A 203 14.39 -19.88 -11.17
CA TRP A 203 14.56 -20.61 -9.92
C TRP A 203 13.82 -21.96 -9.94
N LEU A 204 12.56 -21.99 -10.40
CA LEU A 204 11.77 -23.22 -10.47
C LEU A 204 12.38 -24.24 -11.42
N ARG A 205 12.86 -23.85 -12.59
CA ARG A 205 13.54 -24.75 -13.53
C ARG A 205 14.86 -25.29 -12.99
N ALA A 206 15.61 -24.49 -12.23
CA ALA A 206 16.88 -24.93 -11.67
C ALA A 206 16.70 -25.91 -10.51
N ASN A 207 15.68 -25.75 -9.67
CA ASN A 207 15.48 -26.54 -8.45
C ASN A 207 14.43 -27.65 -8.62
N MET A 208 13.50 -27.52 -9.58
CA MET A 208 12.35 -28.39 -9.79
C MET A 208 12.10 -28.63 -11.29
N PRO A 209 13.10 -29.13 -12.06
CA PRO A 209 13.01 -29.22 -13.53
C PRO A 209 11.90 -30.17 -14.01
N GLY A 210 11.45 -31.10 -13.16
CA GLY A 210 10.39 -32.08 -13.48
C GLY A 210 8.99 -31.67 -13.05
N ALA A 211 8.85 -30.54 -12.34
CA ALA A 211 7.54 -30.11 -11.84
C ALA A 211 6.70 -29.43 -12.93
N GLU A 212 5.43 -29.77 -12.97
CA GLU A 212 4.45 -29.09 -13.82
C GLU A 212 4.07 -27.72 -13.20
N LEU A 213 4.09 -26.65 -13.97
CA LEU A 213 3.70 -25.30 -13.54
C LEU A 213 2.27 -25.02 -13.99
N VAL A 214 1.34 -24.90 -13.03
CA VAL A 214 -0.09 -24.71 -13.29
C VAL A 214 -0.54 -23.33 -12.84
N SER A 215 -1.06 -22.55 -13.81
CA SER A 215 -1.59 -21.21 -13.55
C SER A 215 -3.00 -21.28 -12.96
N VAL A 216 -3.23 -20.51 -11.89
CA VAL A 216 -4.52 -20.31 -11.22
C VAL A 216 -4.82 -18.84 -11.06
N GLU A 217 -6.02 -18.51 -10.57
CA GLU A 217 -6.55 -17.12 -10.51
C GLU A 217 -5.71 -16.17 -9.64
N SER A 218 -5.09 -16.68 -8.56
CA SER A 218 -4.25 -15.88 -7.65
C SER A 218 -3.26 -16.75 -6.88
N THR A 219 -2.21 -16.13 -6.33
CA THR A 219 -1.25 -16.79 -5.42
C THR A 219 -1.94 -17.30 -4.15
N ALA A 220 -2.93 -16.58 -3.65
CA ALA A 220 -3.74 -17.01 -2.49
C ALA A 220 -4.59 -18.24 -2.81
N LYS A 221 -5.18 -18.30 -4.02
CA LYS A 221 -5.91 -19.49 -4.49
C LYS A 221 -4.99 -20.70 -4.62
N ALA A 222 -3.77 -20.49 -5.11
CA ALA A 222 -2.76 -21.54 -5.18
C ALA A 222 -2.45 -22.12 -3.79
N ALA A 223 -2.17 -21.27 -2.81
CA ALA A 223 -1.91 -21.70 -1.44
C ALA A 223 -3.11 -22.43 -0.82
N GLN A 224 -4.33 -21.95 -1.05
CA GLN A 224 -5.56 -22.63 -0.61
C GLN A 224 -5.71 -24.03 -1.21
N MET A 225 -5.41 -24.20 -2.51
CA MET A 225 -5.46 -25.48 -3.19
C MET A 225 -4.44 -26.47 -2.62
N VAL A 226 -3.19 -26.00 -2.41
CA VAL A 226 -2.13 -26.82 -1.82
C VAL A 226 -2.49 -27.28 -0.41
N ALA A 227 -3.08 -26.41 0.41
CA ALA A 227 -3.54 -26.77 1.75
C ALA A 227 -4.58 -27.91 1.74
N GLY A 228 -5.42 -27.99 0.70
CA GLY A 228 -6.42 -29.05 0.50
C GLY A 228 -5.94 -30.28 -0.29
N SER A 229 -4.68 -30.28 -0.79
CA SER A 229 -4.14 -31.35 -1.64
C SER A 229 -3.20 -32.28 -0.87
N ASP A 230 -2.57 -33.21 -1.58
CA ASP A 230 -1.52 -34.09 -1.04
C ASP A 230 -0.15 -33.35 -0.91
N GLU A 231 0.89 -34.08 -0.51
CA GLU A 231 2.21 -33.53 -0.25
C GLU A 231 3.05 -33.33 -1.52
N THR A 232 2.57 -33.81 -2.69
CA THR A 232 3.32 -33.72 -3.97
C THR A 232 3.12 -32.39 -4.70
N VAL A 233 2.43 -31.43 -4.09
CA VAL A 233 2.12 -30.13 -4.69
C VAL A 233 2.67 -28.97 -3.87
N ALA A 234 3.01 -27.88 -4.54
CA ALA A 234 3.51 -26.66 -3.95
C ALA A 234 2.78 -25.43 -4.47
N ALA A 235 2.81 -24.36 -3.70
CA ALA A 235 2.33 -23.04 -4.12
C ALA A 235 3.47 -22.01 -4.14
N VAL A 236 3.46 -21.11 -5.12
CA VAL A 236 4.32 -19.93 -5.14
C VAL A 236 3.49 -18.71 -4.82
N GLY A 237 3.95 -17.88 -3.88
CA GLY A 237 3.28 -16.66 -3.47
C GLY A 237 3.97 -15.98 -2.30
N HIS A 238 3.31 -14.98 -1.71
CA HIS A 238 3.84 -14.30 -0.53
C HIS A 238 3.95 -15.28 0.65
N VAL A 239 5.11 -15.32 1.32
CA VAL A 239 5.41 -16.30 2.39
C VAL A 239 4.40 -16.29 3.56
N LYS A 240 3.77 -15.14 3.85
CA LYS A 240 2.72 -15.05 4.88
C LYS A 240 1.47 -15.90 4.57
N LEU A 241 1.28 -16.36 3.34
CA LEU A 241 0.22 -17.30 2.98
C LEU A 241 0.37 -18.63 3.73
N ALA A 242 1.60 -19.03 4.05
CA ALA A 242 1.86 -20.22 4.85
C ALA A 242 1.13 -20.16 6.19
N ASN A 243 1.16 -19.02 6.88
CA ASN A 243 0.46 -18.85 8.16
C ASN A 243 -1.08 -18.86 8.01
N ILE A 244 -1.61 -18.33 6.90
CA ILE A 244 -3.06 -18.28 6.64
C ILE A 244 -3.61 -19.68 6.36
N PHE A 245 -2.87 -20.47 5.59
CA PHE A 245 -3.34 -21.78 5.10
C PHE A 245 -2.70 -22.98 5.79
N GLY A 246 -1.86 -22.79 6.82
CA GLY A 246 -1.20 -23.86 7.56
C GLY A 246 -0.18 -24.62 6.70
N LEU A 247 0.56 -23.92 5.84
CA LEU A 247 1.62 -24.47 5.00
C LEU A 247 3.01 -24.19 5.62
N HIS A 248 4.03 -24.87 5.11
CA HIS A 248 5.43 -24.63 5.43
C HIS A 248 6.11 -23.86 4.32
N VAL A 249 6.89 -22.82 4.67
CA VAL A 249 7.77 -22.13 3.72
C VAL A 249 8.99 -22.98 3.49
N THR A 250 9.15 -23.50 2.27
CA THR A 250 10.24 -24.39 1.88
C THR A 250 11.42 -23.61 1.28
N ALA A 251 11.13 -22.52 0.58
CA ALA A 251 12.13 -21.58 0.08
C ALA A 251 11.55 -20.16 0.06
N GLU A 252 12.39 -19.17 0.33
CA GLU A 252 12.06 -17.74 0.33
C GLU A 252 12.82 -17.01 -0.78
N ALA A 253 12.30 -15.86 -1.21
CA ALA A 253 12.91 -14.99 -2.21
C ALA A 253 13.34 -15.75 -3.49
N ILE A 254 12.37 -16.49 -4.07
CA ILE A 254 12.61 -17.34 -5.24
C ILE A 254 12.36 -16.62 -6.58
N GLU A 255 12.06 -15.33 -6.55
CA GLU A 255 11.94 -14.49 -7.73
C GLU A 255 13.27 -14.34 -8.46
N ASP A 256 13.27 -14.40 -9.80
CA ASP A 256 14.46 -14.32 -10.65
C ASP A 256 15.10 -12.92 -10.63
N LEU A 257 14.31 -11.87 -10.39
CA LEU A 257 14.76 -10.49 -10.29
C LEU A 257 14.44 -9.94 -8.89
N PRO A 258 15.46 -9.60 -8.11
CA PRO A 258 15.28 -8.98 -6.79
C PRO A 258 14.77 -7.54 -6.94
N ASP A 259 14.42 -6.92 -5.82
CA ASP A 259 13.96 -5.52 -5.74
C ASP A 259 12.71 -5.21 -6.58
N ASN A 260 11.79 -6.17 -6.61
CA ASN A 260 10.48 -5.99 -7.22
C ASN A 260 9.53 -5.27 -6.24
N TRP A 261 9.07 -4.09 -6.61
CA TRP A 261 8.19 -3.26 -5.80
C TRP A 261 6.90 -2.95 -6.54
N THR A 262 5.81 -2.93 -5.81
CA THR A 262 4.55 -2.38 -6.31
C THR A 262 4.19 -1.14 -5.51
N ARG A 263 3.94 -0.06 -6.23
CA ARG A 263 3.35 1.15 -5.71
C ARG A 263 1.84 1.00 -5.72
N PHE A 264 1.25 1.12 -4.54
CA PHE A 264 -0.19 1.15 -4.36
C PHE A 264 -0.65 2.56 -4.02
N LEU A 265 -1.90 2.85 -4.30
CA LEU A 265 -2.57 4.08 -3.90
C LEU A 265 -3.70 3.75 -2.92
N ILE A 266 -3.84 4.57 -1.90
CA ILE A 266 -5.04 4.62 -1.07
C ILE A 266 -5.94 5.69 -1.65
N ILE A 267 -7.14 5.31 -2.07
CA ILE A 267 -8.13 6.21 -2.63
C ILE A 267 -9.30 6.43 -1.67
N GLY A 268 -9.86 7.62 -1.69
CA GLY A 268 -11.02 7.99 -0.87
C GLY A 268 -12.01 8.86 -1.65
N PRO A 269 -13.20 9.11 -1.09
CA PRO A 269 -14.28 9.85 -1.78
C PRO A 269 -14.07 11.37 -1.83
N LYS A 270 -13.11 11.90 -1.06
CA LYS A 270 -12.81 13.34 -0.96
C LYS A 270 -11.30 13.56 -1.02
N PRO A 271 -10.83 14.75 -1.43
CA PRO A 271 -9.42 15.12 -1.33
C PRO A 271 -8.91 15.03 0.11
N GLY A 272 -7.62 14.78 0.31
CA GLY A 272 -6.97 14.87 1.60
C GLY A 272 -7.03 16.29 2.15
N GLN A 273 -7.42 16.46 3.44
CA GLN A 273 -7.77 17.77 3.98
C GLN A 273 -6.65 18.48 4.74
N GLU A 274 -5.65 17.80 5.28
CA GLU A 274 -4.66 18.41 6.18
C GLU A 274 -3.24 17.89 5.95
N GLY A 275 -2.26 18.75 6.21
CA GLY A 275 -0.86 18.43 6.35
C GLY A 275 0.01 18.76 5.14
N LYS A 276 1.32 18.52 5.28
CA LYS A 276 2.28 18.74 4.20
C LYS A 276 2.06 17.69 3.11
N ARG A 277 1.68 18.14 1.95
CA ARG A 277 1.48 17.35 0.75
C ARG A 277 2.63 17.66 -0.20
N ASP A 278 3.51 16.72 -0.42
CA ASP A 278 4.73 16.92 -1.19
C ASP A 278 4.71 16.20 -2.55
N LYS A 279 3.55 15.62 -2.90
CA LYS A 279 3.28 15.04 -4.21
C LYS A 279 1.85 15.32 -4.65
N THR A 280 1.68 15.67 -5.93
CA THR A 280 0.37 15.81 -6.57
C THR A 280 0.31 14.92 -7.80
N SER A 281 -0.77 14.13 -7.94
CA SER A 281 -1.06 13.38 -9.17
C SER A 281 -2.15 14.07 -9.98
N LEU A 282 -1.92 14.18 -11.28
CA LEU A 282 -2.83 14.78 -12.25
C LEU A 282 -3.19 13.80 -13.36
N LEU A 283 -4.36 14.04 -13.96
CA LEU A 283 -4.81 13.41 -15.18
C LEU A 283 -5.30 14.48 -16.14
N PHE A 284 -4.81 14.46 -17.39
CA PHE A 284 -5.27 15.44 -18.38
C PHE A 284 -5.22 14.85 -19.80
N THR A 285 -5.96 15.48 -20.71
CA THR A 285 -5.90 15.25 -22.15
C THR A 285 -5.58 16.56 -22.85
N THR A 286 -4.84 16.50 -23.98
CA THR A 286 -4.46 17.68 -24.75
C THR A 286 -5.19 17.71 -26.08
N PRO A 287 -5.35 18.90 -26.72
CA PRO A 287 -5.73 18.98 -28.12
C PRO A 287 -4.77 18.18 -29.01
N ASP A 288 -5.30 17.56 -30.07
CA ASP A 288 -4.49 16.84 -31.05
C ASP A 288 -3.87 17.83 -32.05
N ARG A 289 -2.77 18.44 -31.66
CA ARG A 289 -1.96 19.36 -32.48
C ARG A 289 -0.48 19.36 -32.04
N PRO A 290 0.43 19.70 -32.95
CA PRO A 290 1.84 19.84 -32.62
C PRO A 290 2.06 20.80 -31.46
N GLY A 291 2.91 20.39 -30.49
CA GLY A 291 3.28 21.22 -29.34
C GLY A 291 2.30 21.21 -28.16
N ALA A 292 1.09 20.62 -28.27
CA ALA A 292 0.09 20.69 -27.21
C ALA A 292 0.57 20.14 -25.86
N LEU A 293 1.26 19.00 -25.84
CA LEU A 293 1.87 18.46 -24.62
C LEU A 293 3.02 19.34 -24.13
N VAL A 294 3.83 19.88 -25.03
CA VAL A 294 4.97 20.74 -24.70
C VAL A 294 4.49 22.00 -23.98
N GLU A 295 3.37 22.58 -24.40
CA GLU A 295 2.78 23.77 -23.73
C GLU A 295 2.42 23.48 -22.26
N VAL A 296 1.83 22.32 -21.96
CA VAL A 296 1.52 21.89 -20.59
C VAL A 296 2.80 21.69 -19.77
N LEU A 297 3.80 21.02 -20.35
CA LEU A 297 5.06 20.74 -19.66
C LEU A 297 5.88 22.01 -19.43
N SER A 298 5.83 22.96 -20.37
CA SER A 298 6.52 24.26 -20.25
C SER A 298 5.92 25.11 -19.13
N GLU A 299 4.61 25.03 -18.91
CA GLU A 299 3.94 25.71 -17.82
C GLU A 299 4.42 25.20 -16.45
N LEU A 300 4.49 23.87 -16.29
CA LEU A 300 5.03 23.25 -15.07
C LEU A 300 6.50 23.68 -14.84
N SER A 301 7.32 23.63 -15.88
CA SER A 301 8.73 24.02 -15.80
C SER A 301 8.89 25.51 -15.48
N GLY A 302 8.04 26.38 -16.02
CA GLY A 302 8.06 27.83 -15.76
C GLY A 302 7.76 28.19 -14.30
N HIS A 303 7.13 27.28 -13.56
CA HIS A 303 6.81 27.42 -12.14
C HIS A 303 7.72 26.56 -11.23
N ASP A 304 8.86 26.08 -11.74
CA ASP A 304 9.81 25.22 -11.00
C ASP A 304 9.17 23.93 -10.43
N ILE A 305 8.11 23.42 -11.05
CA ILE A 305 7.46 22.18 -10.62
C ILE A 305 8.17 20.97 -11.25
N ASN A 306 8.79 20.16 -10.40
CA ASN A 306 9.44 18.93 -10.86
C ASN A 306 8.43 17.82 -11.09
N MET A 307 8.54 17.16 -12.26
CA MET A 307 7.72 16.00 -12.64
C MET A 307 8.50 14.70 -12.39
N THR A 308 7.94 13.82 -11.57
CA THR A 308 8.56 12.55 -11.19
C THR A 308 8.02 11.37 -11.99
N LYS A 309 6.85 11.51 -12.64
CA LYS A 309 6.26 10.50 -13.52
C LYS A 309 5.48 11.17 -14.64
N LEU A 310 5.62 10.63 -15.84
CA LEU A 310 4.76 10.94 -16.99
C LEU A 310 4.42 9.64 -17.70
N GLU A 311 3.14 9.38 -17.88
CA GLU A 311 2.65 8.24 -18.62
C GLU A 311 1.55 8.64 -19.59
N SER A 312 1.70 8.26 -20.84
CA SER A 312 0.69 8.47 -21.87
C SER A 312 -0.12 7.19 -22.11
N ARG A 313 -1.43 7.34 -22.23
CA ARG A 313 -2.36 6.23 -22.51
C ARG A 313 -3.39 6.66 -23.54
N PRO A 314 -3.88 5.74 -24.39
CA PRO A 314 -5.04 6.03 -25.23
C PRO A 314 -6.24 6.41 -24.34
N ALA A 315 -6.93 7.50 -24.68
CA ALA A 315 -8.13 7.89 -23.98
C ALA A 315 -9.29 6.94 -24.32
N LEU A 316 -9.96 6.40 -23.30
CA LEU A 316 -11.07 5.47 -23.50
C LEU A 316 -12.24 6.15 -24.25
N GLY A 317 -12.70 5.51 -25.31
CA GLY A 317 -13.85 5.98 -26.12
C GLY A 317 -13.49 7.05 -27.15
N GLU A 318 -12.27 7.54 -27.20
CA GLU A 318 -11.84 8.55 -28.17
C GLU A 318 -10.68 8.00 -29.03
N LYS A 319 -10.93 7.78 -30.32
CA LYS A 319 -9.91 7.29 -31.25
C LYS A 319 -8.77 8.30 -31.39
N TRP A 320 -7.53 7.81 -31.20
CA TRP A 320 -6.28 8.56 -31.42
C TRP A 320 -6.05 9.73 -30.46
N LYS A 321 -6.83 9.89 -29.35
CA LYS A 321 -6.54 10.84 -28.28
C LYS A 321 -5.78 10.16 -27.16
N TYR A 322 -4.91 10.93 -26.52
CA TYR A 322 -4.09 10.47 -25.42
C TYR A 322 -4.48 11.16 -24.13
N MET A 323 -4.48 10.39 -23.07
CA MET A 323 -4.58 10.81 -21.69
C MET A 323 -3.19 10.71 -21.03
N PHE A 324 -2.84 11.69 -20.24
CA PHE A 324 -1.57 11.76 -19.52
C PHE A 324 -1.81 11.68 -18.04
N PHE A 325 -1.16 10.70 -17.40
CA PHE A 325 -1.05 10.62 -15.94
C PHE A 325 0.33 11.17 -15.56
N VAL A 326 0.36 12.11 -14.62
CA VAL A 326 1.61 12.72 -14.14
C VAL A 326 1.65 12.79 -12.63
N ASP A 327 2.83 12.57 -12.06
CA ASP A 327 3.14 12.88 -10.67
C ASP A 327 4.09 14.08 -10.62
N LEU A 328 3.74 15.04 -9.80
CA LEU A 328 4.46 16.28 -9.58
C LEU A 328 4.91 16.39 -8.12
N GLN A 329 6.08 16.96 -7.90
CA GLN A 329 6.52 17.34 -6.55
C GLN A 329 5.78 18.60 -6.11
N GLY A 330 5.34 18.61 -4.86
CA GLY A 330 4.63 19.72 -4.24
C GLY A 330 3.11 19.53 -4.16
N ASP A 331 2.47 20.47 -3.47
CA ASP A 331 1.03 20.53 -3.26
C ASP A 331 0.39 21.52 -4.26
N LEU A 332 0.06 21.04 -5.45
CA LEU A 332 -0.62 21.87 -6.45
C LEU A 332 -2.10 22.16 -6.09
N GLY A 333 -2.62 21.55 -5.04
CA GLY A 333 -3.93 21.89 -4.50
C GLY A 333 -3.92 23.09 -3.54
N ALA A 334 -2.75 23.66 -3.22
CA ALA A 334 -2.62 24.84 -2.39
C ALA A 334 -2.97 26.13 -3.16
N ASP A 335 -3.47 27.12 -2.45
CA ASP A 335 -3.93 28.39 -3.04
C ASP A 335 -2.84 29.14 -3.83
N GLU A 336 -1.59 28.99 -3.44
CA GLU A 336 -0.42 29.60 -4.13
C GLU A 336 -0.25 29.10 -5.58
N HIS A 337 -0.78 27.92 -5.90
CA HIS A 337 -0.74 27.34 -7.26
C HIS A 337 -2.03 27.55 -8.05
N ALA A 338 -3.00 28.32 -7.54
CA ALA A 338 -4.29 28.52 -8.19
C ALA A 338 -4.16 29.07 -9.63
N SER A 339 -3.26 30.03 -9.85
CA SER A 339 -2.99 30.58 -11.18
C SER A 339 -2.44 29.52 -12.14
N LEU A 340 -1.45 28.74 -11.69
CA LEU A 340 -0.88 27.64 -12.47
C LEU A 340 -1.95 26.61 -12.86
N ILE A 341 -2.82 26.25 -11.93
CA ILE A 341 -3.91 25.30 -12.20
C ILE A 341 -4.88 25.83 -13.25
N GLU A 342 -5.22 27.10 -13.23
CA GLU A 342 -6.09 27.72 -14.27
C GLU A 342 -5.37 27.74 -15.64
N ASP A 343 -4.09 28.05 -15.68
CA ASP A 343 -3.29 28.06 -16.91
C ASP A 343 -3.15 26.64 -17.49
N LEU A 344 -2.96 25.61 -16.65
CA LEU A 344 -2.95 24.22 -17.07
C LEU A 344 -4.31 23.78 -17.61
N LYS A 345 -5.41 24.12 -16.93
CA LYS A 345 -6.78 23.84 -17.39
C LYS A 345 -7.06 24.44 -18.77
N ALA A 346 -6.62 25.67 -19.00
CA ALA A 346 -6.83 26.36 -20.28
C ALA A 346 -6.13 25.67 -21.47
N ARG A 347 -5.04 24.93 -21.22
CA ARG A 347 -4.29 24.20 -22.25
C ARG A 347 -4.77 22.77 -22.47
N CYS A 348 -5.62 22.25 -21.59
CA CYS A 348 -6.11 20.86 -21.61
C CYS A 348 -7.55 20.78 -22.11
N LEU A 349 -7.93 19.66 -22.75
CA LEU A 349 -9.33 19.35 -23.04
C LEU A 349 -10.05 18.86 -21.80
N THR A 350 -9.38 18.01 -21.02
CA THR A 350 -9.81 17.59 -19.69
C THR A 350 -8.64 17.76 -18.72
N PHE A 351 -8.94 18.12 -17.48
CA PHE A 351 -7.94 18.28 -16.43
C PHE A 351 -8.54 17.86 -15.09
N LYS A 352 -7.87 16.95 -14.38
CA LYS A 352 -8.31 16.44 -13.09
C LYS A 352 -7.13 16.33 -12.15
N ILE A 353 -7.22 16.99 -11.00
CA ILE A 353 -6.33 16.74 -9.87
C ILE A 353 -6.85 15.47 -9.18
N LEU A 354 -6.04 14.42 -9.16
CA LEU A 354 -6.40 13.16 -8.51
C LEU A 354 -6.18 13.21 -7.00
N GLY A 355 -5.28 14.06 -6.55
CA GLY A 355 -5.00 14.30 -5.15
C GLY A 355 -3.61 14.89 -4.93
N SER A 356 -3.47 15.64 -3.83
CA SER A 356 -2.18 16.02 -3.25
C SER A 356 -2.04 15.28 -1.93
N TYR A 357 -0.91 14.59 -1.72
CA TYR A 357 -0.72 13.65 -0.62
C TYR A 357 0.77 13.55 -0.22
N PRO A 358 1.07 13.00 0.97
CA PRO A 358 2.45 12.74 1.36
C PRO A 358 3.10 11.70 0.44
N ALA A 359 4.30 11.98 -0.04
CA ALA A 359 5.09 11.00 -0.78
C ALA A 359 5.43 9.80 0.10
N GLY A 360 5.23 8.61 -0.43
CA GLY A 360 5.61 7.36 0.23
C GLY A 360 7.12 7.14 0.18
N SER A 361 7.65 6.35 1.09
CA SER A 361 9.06 5.90 1.09
C SER A 361 9.13 4.39 0.88
N GLN A 362 10.16 3.94 0.17
CA GLN A 362 10.49 2.51 0.04
C GLN A 362 11.22 1.99 1.29
N GLU A 363 11.83 2.87 2.09
CA GLU A 363 12.68 2.49 3.23
C GLU A 363 11.92 1.84 4.39
N GLY A 364 10.64 2.16 4.60
CA GLY A 364 9.80 1.55 5.65
C GLY A 364 9.12 0.22 5.25
N SER A 365 9.41 -0.32 4.08
CA SER A 365 8.68 -1.46 3.50
C SER A 365 9.49 -2.76 3.43
N LYS A 366 10.70 -2.77 3.93
CA LYS A 366 11.53 -3.98 4.07
C LYS A 366 11.22 -4.65 5.42
N ILE A 367 10.17 -5.43 5.50
CA ILE A 367 9.90 -6.36 6.61
C ILE A 367 9.53 -7.70 6.01
#